data_3b0ce37a491ccc85c5b74327a39cc237
#
_entry.id   3b0ce37a491ccc85c5b74327a39cc237
#
_cell.length_a   1.000
_cell.length_b   1.000
_cell.length_c   1.000
_cell.angle_alpha   90.00
_cell.angle_beta   90.00
_cell.angle_gamma   90.00
#
_symmetry.space_group_name_H-M   'P 1'
#
loop_
_entity.id
_entity.type
_entity.pdbx_description
1 polymer ?
#
loop_
_entity_poly.entity_id
_entity_poly.type
_entity_poly.pdbx_seq_one_letter_code
_entity_poly.pdbx_strand_id
1 'polypeptide(L)'
;MNTLAKIESALPLPITVDDVLAARTRIAGAIVKTPTLISQTLSQMLGCNVYLKFENLQFTAAYKERGALNRLLQLDEASRTKGVIAASAGNHAQGLAYHGKRLGVPVTIVMPLTTPIIKVTQTRGHGATVVQYGEKFDDAYAHARLLEVEQGLTFIHPFDEPDIMAGQGTVALEMLEDAPEIDTLIIPIGGGGLFSGMATAARAMKPDIRLIGVQAELYPSMYDYIKGEHLPCDGDTLAEGIAVKQPGENTRLVVERLADDMLLVTERRLEEALSLLLQIEKTVVEGAGAAGLAALLTYREQFVGRNVGLVLTGGNIDTRLLANVLLRDLARSGRLARLRIILQDRPGALFHVARIFDQEAVNILELAHQRIFTNLPAKGLSLDVECETRDRAHLQRLIAALGEAGYEVAPIEVA
;
A
#
# COMPACT_ATOMS: atom_id res chain seq x y z
N MET A 1 -28.25 11.48 19.18
CA MET A 1 -28.01 10.08 18.74
C MET A 1 -29.25 9.60 18.01
N ASN A 2 -29.10 9.32 16.73
CA ASN A 2 -30.20 9.00 15.81
C ASN A 2 -30.71 7.57 16.09
N THR A 3 -32.02 7.32 15.91
CA THR A 3 -32.65 6.02 16.18
C THR A 3 -32.03 4.88 15.36
N LEU A 4 -31.51 5.18 14.13
CA LEU A 4 -30.76 4.26 13.29
C LEU A 4 -29.45 3.82 13.96
N ALA A 5 -28.67 4.73 14.54
CA ALA A 5 -27.42 4.40 15.25
C ALA A 5 -27.63 3.49 16.47
N LYS A 6 -28.81 3.58 17.13
CA LYS A 6 -29.16 2.66 18.22
C LYS A 6 -29.57 1.27 17.74
N ILE A 7 -30.17 1.16 16.57
CA ILE A 7 -30.54 -0.14 15.96
C ILE A 7 -29.28 -0.84 15.45
N GLU A 8 -28.35 -0.13 14.80
CA GLU A 8 -27.09 -0.68 14.31
C GLU A 8 -26.17 -1.15 15.45
N SER A 9 -26.17 -0.45 16.61
CA SER A 9 -25.42 -0.90 17.79
C SER A 9 -25.97 -2.19 18.44
N ALA A 10 -27.19 -2.60 18.11
CA ALA A 10 -27.84 -3.80 18.64
C ALA A 10 -27.66 -5.06 17.73
N LEU A 11 -27.25 -4.89 16.47
CA LEU A 11 -27.03 -6.02 15.56
C LEU A 11 -25.79 -6.82 16.00
N PRO A 12 -25.79 -8.15 15.93
CA PRO A 12 -24.58 -8.94 16.15
C PRO A 12 -23.52 -8.58 15.14
N LEU A 13 -22.24 -8.68 15.52
CA LEU A 13 -21.16 -8.55 14.54
C LEU A 13 -21.24 -9.68 13.50
N PRO A 14 -20.88 -9.41 12.22
CA PRO A 14 -20.98 -10.39 11.14
C PRO A 14 -20.04 -11.59 11.30
N ILE A 15 -19.00 -11.47 12.14
CA ILE A 15 -18.06 -12.52 12.48
C ILE A 15 -17.73 -12.49 13.97
N THR A 16 -17.33 -13.65 14.49
CA THR A 16 -16.88 -13.88 15.86
C THR A 16 -15.42 -14.34 15.87
N VAL A 17 -14.79 -14.40 17.05
CA VAL A 17 -13.46 -15.01 17.18
C VAL A 17 -13.48 -16.50 16.85
N ASP A 18 -14.58 -17.20 17.12
CA ASP A 18 -14.71 -18.63 16.81
C ASP A 18 -14.67 -18.87 15.29
N ASP A 19 -15.24 -17.96 14.48
CA ASP A 19 -15.14 -18.01 13.02
C ASP A 19 -13.69 -17.85 12.56
N VAL A 20 -12.93 -16.97 13.20
CA VAL A 20 -11.50 -16.77 12.90
C VAL A 20 -10.67 -17.98 13.31
N LEU A 21 -10.95 -18.60 14.47
CA LEU A 21 -10.28 -19.82 14.93
C LEU A 21 -10.60 -21.01 14.01
N ALA A 22 -11.85 -21.15 13.57
CA ALA A 22 -12.25 -22.13 12.58
C ALA A 22 -11.55 -21.90 11.22
N ALA A 23 -11.44 -20.63 10.77
CA ALA A 23 -10.70 -20.26 9.57
C ALA A 23 -9.23 -20.66 9.69
N ARG A 24 -8.55 -20.35 10.82
CA ARG A 24 -7.16 -20.76 11.08
C ARG A 24 -6.97 -22.25 10.91
N THR A 25 -7.85 -23.04 11.53
CA THR A 25 -7.80 -24.51 11.42
C THR A 25 -7.97 -24.98 9.98
N ARG A 26 -8.89 -24.34 9.24
CA ARG A 26 -9.26 -24.72 7.88
C ARG A 26 -8.15 -24.42 6.87
N ILE A 27 -7.43 -23.28 7.02
CA ILE A 27 -6.36 -22.88 6.11
C ILE A 27 -4.97 -23.36 6.52
N ALA A 28 -4.86 -24.05 7.67
CA ALA A 28 -3.58 -24.52 8.19
C ALA A 28 -2.81 -25.38 7.18
N GLY A 29 -1.49 -25.13 7.06
CA GLY A 29 -0.60 -25.84 6.15
C GLY A 29 -0.76 -25.51 4.67
N ALA A 30 -1.72 -24.64 4.31
CA ALA A 30 -1.98 -24.25 2.93
C ALA A 30 -1.65 -22.77 2.62
N ILE A 31 -1.30 -22.02 3.62
CA ILE A 31 -0.74 -20.66 3.58
C ILE A 31 0.60 -20.61 4.32
N VAL A 32 1.37 -19.58 4.10
CA VAL A 32 2.61 -19.36 4.84
C VAL A 32 2.27 -18.71 6.19
N LYS A 33 2.73 -19.30 7.32
CA LYS A 33 2.79 -18.57 8.59
C LYS A 33 3.94 -17.55 8.48
N THR A 34 3.60 -16.33 8.08
CA THR A 34 4.59 -15.28 7.89
C THR A 34 5.16 -14.79 9.23
N PRO A 35 6.41 -14.33 9.30
CA PRO A 35 6.99 -13.88 10.56
C PRO A 35 6.35 -12.57 11.05
N THR A 36 6.34 -12.42 12.39
CA THR A 36 6.12 -11.14 13.08
C THR A 36 7.44 -10.76 13.75
N LEU A 37 8.10 -9.71 13.28
CA LEU A 37 9.44 -9.33 13.74
C LEU A 37 9.46 -7.89 14.23
N ILE A 38 10.24 -7.63 15.30
CA ILE A 38 10.51 -6.27 15.75
C ILE A 38 11.58 -5.62 14.86
N SER A 39 11.31 -4.42 14.36
CA SER A 39 12.28 -3.59 13.67
C SER A 39 13.04 -2.72 14.67
N GLN A 40 14.30 -3.03 14.93
CA GLN A 40 15.13 -2.24 15.85
C GLN A 40 15.37 -0.83 15.33
N THR A 41 15.66 -0.68 14.03
CA THR A 41 15.96 0.62 13.43
C THR A 41 14.74 1.53 13.39
N LEU A 42 13.56 1.02 12.95
CA LEU A 42 12.34 1.81 12.97
C LEU A 42 11.91 2.16 14.39
N SER A 43 12.09 1.23 15.34
CA SER A 43 11.78 1.47 16.75
C SER A 43 12.60 2.62 17.34
N GLN A 44 13.91 2.63 17.13
CA GLN A 44 14.80 3.71 17.57
C GLN A 44 14.44 5.05 16.89
N MET A 45 14.17 5.02 15.59
CA MET A 45 13.82 6.21 14.82
C MET A 45 12.50 6.84 15.27
N LEU A 46 11.51 6.02 15.66
CA LEU A 46 10.15 6.47 15.95
C LEU A 46 9.86 6.64 17.45
N GLY A 47 10.69 6.06 18.32
CA GLY A 47 10.51 6.14 19.77
C GLY A 47 9.39 5.24 20.31
N CYS A 48 9.06 4.17 19.59
CA CYS A 48 8.12 3.12 19.97
C CYS A 48 8.65 1.77 19.51
N ASN A 49 8.15 0.65 20.04
CA ASN A 49 8.50 -0.66 19.52
C ASN A 49 7.65 -0.98 18.29
N VAL A 50 8.28 -1.20 17.14
CA VAL A 50 7.60 -1.46 15.86
C VAL A 50 7.71 -2.93 15.50
N TYR A 51 6.60 -3.64 15.47
CA TYR A 51 6.47 -5.04 15.07
C TYR A 51 5.85 -5.12 13.68
N LEU A 52 6.50 -5.84 12.77
CA LEU A 52 6.09 -5.98 11.38
C LEU A 52 5.61 -7.40 11.09
N LYS A 53 4.40 -7.54 10.58
CA LYS A 53 3.85 -8.79 10.04
C LYS A 53 4.05 -8.82 8.54
N PHE A 54 4.84 -9.75 8.03
CA PHE A 54 5.29 -9.77 6.64
C PHE A 54 4.34 -10.53 5.72
N GLU A 55 3.09 -10.06 5.55
CA GLU A 55 2.11 -10.69 4.64
C GLU A 55 2.47 -10.57 3.15
N ASN A 56 3.40 -9.70 2.81
CA ASN A 56 4.02 -9.64 1.48
C ASN A 56 4.87 -10.88 1.15
N LEU A 57 5.16 -11.76 2.11
CA LEU A 57 5.85 -13.03 1.92
C LEU A 57 4.91 -14.21 1.69
N GLN A 58 3.60 -14.01 1.60
CA GLN A 58 2.68 -15.04 1.10
C GLN A 58 3.02 -15.41 -0.34
N PHE A 59 2.58 -16.56 -0.83
CA PHE A 59 2.92 -17.04 -2.18
C PHE A 59 2.48 -16.07 -3.28
N THR A 60 1.26 -15.49 -3.17
CA THR A 60 0.79 -14.44 -4.09
C THR A 60 1.18 -13.03 -3.60
N ALA A 61 2.15 -12.96 -2.71
CA ALA A 61 2.69 -11.74 -2.13
C ALA A 61 1.65 -10.84 -1.44
N ALA A 62 0.56 -11.40 -0.87
CA ALA A 62 -0.44 -10.60 -0.14
C ALA A 62 -1.30 -11.46 0.81
N TYR A 63 -1.74 -10.87 1.91
CA TYR A 63 -2.63 -11.48 2.91
C TYR A 63 -3.96 -12.02 2.35
N LYS A 64 -4.38 -11.54 1.19
CA LYS A 64 -5.65 -11.91 0.55
C LYS A 64 -5.82 -13.41 0.35
N GLU A 65 -4.74 -14.14 0.27
CA GLU A 65 -4.76 -15.61 0.19
C GLU A 65 -5.54 -16.24 1.32
N ARG A 66 -5.43 -15.74 2.54
CA ARG A 66 -6.05 -16.29 3.74
C ARG A 66 -7.56 -16.36 3.62
N GLY A 67 -8.20 -15.22 3.33
CA GLY A 67 -9.65 -15.14 3.14
C GLY A 67 -10.12 -15.89 1.89
N ALA A 68 -9.41 -15.75 0.77
CA ALA A 68 -9.74 -16.46 -0.46
C ALA A 68 -9.75 -17.97 -0.26
N LEU A 69 -8.72 -18.53 0.37
CA LEU A 69 -8.65 -19.95 0.69
C LEU A 69 -9.76 -20.38 1.67
N ASN A 70 -9.97 -19.61 2.75
CA ASN A 70 -10.99 -19.91 3.75
C ASN A 70 -12.39 -20.00 3.10
N ARG A 71 -12.71 -19.10 2.18
CA ARG A 71 -13.98 -19.09 1.49
C ARG A 71 -14.11 -20.24 0.50
N LEU A 72 -13.08 -20.52 -0.29
CA LEU A 72 -13.09 -21.62 -1.26
C LEU A 72 -13.26 -22.99 -0.60
N LEU A 73 -12.69 -23.19 0.58
CA LEU A 73 -12.81 -24.45 1.34
C LEU A 73 -14.24 -24.69 1.89
N GLN A 74 -15.06 -23.66 1.96
CA GLN A 74 -16.43 -23.71 2.46
C GLN A 74 -17.50 -23.79 1.34
N LEU A 75 -17.08 -23.85 0.09
CA LEU A 75 -18.00 -24.08 -1.03
C LEU A 75 -18.60 -25.50 -0.94
N ASP A 76 -19.89 -25.60 -1.21
CA ASP A 76 -20.51 -26.89 -1.46
C ASP A 76 -20.04 -27.52 -2.80
N GLU A 77 -20.34 -28.79 -3.01
CA GLU A 77 -19.86 -29.52 -4.18
C GLU A 77 -20.40 -28.96 -5.50
N ALA A 78 -21.64 -28.45 -5.50
CA ALA A 78 -22.24 -27.84 -6.69
C ALA A 78 -21.54 -26.54 -7.07
N SER A 79 -21.29 -25.66 -6.11
CA SER A 79 -20.54 -24.40 -6.28
C SER A 79 -19.08 -24.66 -6.67
N ARG A 80 -18.43 -25.67 -6.09
CA ARG A 80 -17.06 -26.07 -6.47
C ARG A 80 -16.97 -26.52 -7.92
N THR A 81 -17.93 -27.29 -8.37
CA THR A 81 -17.95 -27.82 -9.74
C THR A 81 -18.25 -26.72 -10.77
N LYS A 82 -19.20 -25.84 -10.48
CA LYS A 82 -19.53 -24.71 -11.35
C LYS A 82 -18.43 -23.67 -11.39
N GLY A 83 -17.81 -23.40 -10.25
CA GLY A 83 -16.74 -22.41 -10.10
C GLY A 83 -17.19 -21.11 -9.47
N VAL A 84 -16.23 -20.23 -9.30
CA VAL A 84 -16.39 -18.92 -8.65
C VAL A 84 -16.05 -17.77 -9.57
N ILE A 85 -16.58 -16.60 -9.26
CA ILE A 85 -16.31 -15.36 -9.99
C ILE A 85 -16.00 -14.22 -9.01
N ALA A 86 -15.08 -13.33 -9.39
CA ALA A 86 -14.82 -12.08 -8.67
C ALA A 86 -14.49 -10.94 -9.63
N ALA A 87 -14.75 -9.71 -9.21
CA ALA A 87 -14.26 -8.50 -9.84
C ALA A 87 -13.03 -7.99 -9.05
N SER A 88 -11.86 -8.08 -9.65
CA SER A 88 -10.62 -7.58 -9.03
C SER A 88 -9.47 -7.59 -10.03
N ALA A 89 -8.64 -6.53 -10.03
CA ALA A 89 -7.39 -6.46 -10.80
C ALA A 89 -6.13 -6.59 -9.92
N GLY A 90 -6.27 -6.92 -8.62
CA GLY A 90 -5.18 -6.93 -7.65
C GLY A 90 -5.06 -8.25 -6.86
N ASN A 91 -4.63 -8.11 -5.60
CA ASN A 91 -4.29 -9.22 -4.71
C ASN A 91 -5.41 -10.25 -4.48
N HIS A 92 -6.68 -9.81 -4.47
CA HIS A 92 -7.81 -10.73 -4.33
C HIS A 92 -7.93 -11.68 -5.53
N ALA A 93 -7.77 -11.14 -6.75
CA ALA A 93 -7.80 -11.94 -7.98
C ALA A 93 -6.70 -13.01 -7.98
N GLN A 94 -5.49 -12.64 -7.59
CA GLN A 94 -4.35 -13.57 -7.54
C GLN A 94 -4.53 -14.65 -6.48
N GLY A 95 -4.92 -14.27 -5.25
CA GLY A 95 -5.17 -15.23 -4.17
C GLY A 95 -6.30 -16.21 -4.51
N LEU A 96 -7.40 -15.71 -5.10
CA LEU A 96 -8.51 -16.55 -5.51
C LEU A 96 -8.13 -17.51 -6.66
N ALA A 97 -7.42 -17.01 -7.69
CA ALA A 97 -6.94 -17.79 -8.81
C ALA A 97 -5.99 -18.91 -8.37
N TYR A 98 -5.00 -18.58 -7.54
CA TYR A 98 -4.01 -19.51 -7.03
C TYR A 98 -4.64 -20.67 -6.24
N HIS A 99 -5.48 -20.33 -5.25
CA HIS A 99 -6.11 -21.35 -4.42
C HIS A 99 -7.22 -22.12 -5.16
N GLY A 100 -7.94 -21.46 -6.09
CA GLY A 100 -8.90 -22.14 -6.96
C GLY A 100 -8.22 -23.25 -7.78
N LYS A 101 -7.08 -22.94 -8.42
CA LYS A 101 -6.28 -23.94 -9.16
C LYS A 101 -5.84 -25.09 -8.25
N ARG A 102 -5.35 -24.80 -7.04
CA ARG A 102 -4.92 -25.84 -6.08
C ARG A 102 -6.05 -26.77 -5.64
N LEU A 103 -7.26 -26.23 -5.52
CA LEU A 103 -8.46 -26.97 -5.08
C LEU A 103 -9.27 -27.57 -6.23
N GLY A 104 -8.87 -27.35 -7.49
CA GLY A 104 -9.62 -27.76 -8.66
C GLY A 104 -10.94 -27.03 -8.85
N VAL A 105 -11.07 -25.81 -8.33
CA VAL A 105 -12.24 -24.93 -8.47
C VAL A 105 -12.00 -23.98 -9.64
N PRO A 106 -12.86 -23.97 -10.69
CA PRO A 106 -12.75 -22.99 -11.77
C PRO A 106 -12.91 -21.56 -11.25
N VAL A 107 -12.02 -20.66 -11.64
CA VAL A 107 -12.06 -19.25 -11.22
C VAL A 107 -12.18 -18.34 -12.43
N THR A 108 -13.18 -17.48 -12.42
CA THR A 108 -13.34 -16.40 -13.40
C THR A 108 -13.07 -15.06 -12.71
N ILE A 109 -12.19 -14.25 -13.29
CA ILE A 109 -11.88 -12.90 -12.79
C ILE A 109 -12.26 -11.88 -13.85
N VAL A 110 -13.09 -10.91 -13.45
CA VAL A 110 -13.44 -9.78 -14.31
C VAL A 110 -12.60 -8.57 -13.94
N MET A 111 -11.96 -7.95 -14.94
CA MET A 111 -11.07 -6.79 -14.79
C MET A 111 -11.45 -5.69 -15.79
N PRO A 112 -11.25 -4.41 -15.49
CA PRO A 112 -11.35 -3.35 -16.47
C PRO A 112 -10.41 -3.56 -17.67
N LEU A 113 -10.79 -3.04 -18.84
CA LEU A 113 -9.97 -3.05 -20.05
C LEU A 113 -8.64 -2.28 -19.85
N THR A 114 -8.65 -1.30 -18.98
CA THR A 114 -7.48 -0.46 -18.61
C THR A 114 -6.48 -1.17 -17.69
N THR A 115 -6.78 -2.39 -17.22
CA THR A 115 -5.90 -3.14 -16.33
C THR A 115 -4.55 -3.43 -17.00
N PRO A 116 -3.41 -3.10 -16.37
CA PRO A 116 -2.08 -3.38 -16.90
C PRO A 116 -1.91 -4.86 -17.30
N ILE A 117 -1.34 -5.11 -18.46
CA ILE A 117 -1.20 -6.46 -19.01
C ILE A 117 -0.47 -7.43 -18.08
N ILE A 118 0.45 -6.92 -17.26
CA ILE A 118 1.18 -7.74 -16.31
C ILE A 118 0.25 -8.35 -15.25
N LYS A 119 -0.72 -7.60 -14.72
CA LYS A 119 -1.71 -8.07 -13.75
C LYS A 119 -2.64 -9.13 -14.38
N VAL A 120 -3.05 -8.91 -15.62
CA VAL A 120 -3.85 -9.88 -16.41
C VAL A 120 -3.08 -11.18 -16.59
N THR A 121 -1.81 -11.09 -17.02
CA THR A 121 -0.95 -12.25 -17.29
C THR A 121 -0.65 -13.03 -16.01
N GLN A 122 -0.35 -12.34 -14.90
CA GLN A 122 -0.13 -12.99 -13.60
C GLN A 122 -1.36 -13.77 -13.13
N THR A 123 -2.54 -13.16 -13.20
CA THR A 123 -3.80 -13.81 -12.79
C THR A 123 -4.13 -15.03 -13.66
N ARG A 124 -3.91 -14.95 -15.00
CA ARG A 124 -4.01 -16.11 -15.90
C ARG A 124 -2.99 -17.18 -15.56
N GLY A 125 -1.75 -16.81 -15.23
CA GLY A 125 -0.68 -17.72 -14.82
C GLY A 125 -1.04 -18.53 -13.58
N HIS A 126 -1.81 -17.94 -12.65
CA HIS A 126 -2.37 -18.63 -11.50
C HIS A 126 -3.56 -19.54 -11.83
N GLY A 127 -4.02 -19.58 -13.09
CA GLY A 127 -5.03 -20.55 -13.57
C GLY A 127 -6.44 -20.01 -13.69
N ALA A 128 -6.68 -18.72 -13.51
CA ALA A 128 -7.99 -18.12 -13.70
C ALA A 128 -8.31 -17.82 -15.17
N THR A 129 -9.59 -17.91 -15.54
CA THR A 129 -10.13 -17.30 -16.74
C THR A 129 -10.31 -15.80 -16.48
N VAL A 130 -9.61 -14.96 -17.26
CA VAL A 130 -9.72 -13.50 -17.12
C VAL A 130 -10.59 -12.93 -18.23
N VAL A 131 -11.68 -12.25 -17.82
CA VAL A 131 -12.58 -11.48 -18.66
C VAL A 131 -12.27 -10.01 -18.47
N GLN A 132 -11.94 -9.29 -19.54
CA GLN A 132 -11.74 -7.85 -19.49
C GLN A 132 -13.00 -7.14 -20.00
N TYR A 133 -13.58 -6.25 -19.18
CA TYR A 133 -14.84 -5.58 -19.49
C TYR A 133 -14.93 -4.19 -18.85
N GLY A 134 -15.44 -3.21 -19.60
CA GLY A 134 -15.62 -1.82 -19.16
C GLY A 134 -14.29 -1.06 -18.96
N GLU A 135 -14.41 0.20 -18.66
CA GLU A 135 -13.22 1.05 -18.42
C GLU A 135 -12.90 1.20 -16.94
N LYS A 136 -13.91 1.08 -16.07
CA LYS A 136 -13.80 1.28 -14.61
C LYS A 136 -14.07 -0.01 -13.85
N PHE A 137 -13.68 -0.03 -12.59
CA PHE A 137 -13.97 -1.14 -11.68
C PHE A 137 -15.47 -1.44 -11.57
N ASP A 138 -16.30 -0.42 -11.51
CA ASP A 138 -17.75 -0.58 -11.37
C ASP A 138 -18.39 -1.30 -12.58
N ASP A 139 -17.86 -1.05 -13.78
CA ASP A 139 -18.29 -1.75 -15.01
C ASP A 139 -17.94 -3.23 -14.94
N ALA A 140 -16.69 -3.53 -14.52
CA ALA A 140 -16.21 -4.90 -14.35
C ALA A 140 -16.99 -5.62 -13.24
N TYR A 141 -17.30 -4.94 -12.14
CA TYR A 141 -18.11 -5.48 -11.05
C TYR A 141 -19.53 -5.82 -11.52
N ALA A 142 -20.20 -4.88 -12.18
CA ALA A 142 -21.55 -5.12 -12.70
C ALA A 142 -21.58 -6.30 -13.69
N HIS A 143 -20.57 -6.38 -14.57
CA HIS A 143 -20.47 -7.50 -15.51
C HIS A 143 -20.19 -8.84 -14.80
N ALA A 144 -19.38 -8.86 -13.76
CA ALA A 144 -19.15 -10.05 -12.95
C ALA A 144 -20.46 -10.54 -12.31
N ARG A 145 -21.30 -9.63 -11.82
CA ARG A 145 -22.63 -9.96 -11.26
C ARG A 145 -23.60 -10.51 -12.30
N LEU A 146 -23.51 -10.04 -13.56
CA LEU A 146 -24.30 -10.63 -14.67
C LEU A 146 -23.83 -12.05 -14.97
N LEU A 147 -22.54 -12.29 -15.13
CA LEU A 147 -21.97 -13.60 -15.40
C LEU A 147 -22.23 -14.60 -14.27
N GLU A 148 -22.23 -14.15 -13.01
CA GLU A 148 -22.64 -14.97 -11.86
C GLU A 148 -24.00 -15.60 -12.07
N VAL A 149 -25.00 -14.78 -12.46
CA VAL A 149 -26.40 -15.26 -12.69
C VAL A 149 -26.46 -16.12 -13.93
N GLU A 150 -25.90 -15.68 -15.06
CA GLU A 150 -26.00 -16.37 -16.36
C GLU A 150 -25.31 -17.75 -16.32
N GLN A 151 -24.20 -17.88 -15.64
CA GLN A 151 -23.39 -19.11 -15.60
C GLN A 151 -23.61 -19.91 -14.30
N GLY A 152 -24.33 -19.34 -13.33
CA GLY A 152 -24.59 -19.96 -12.03
C GLY A 152 -23.32 -20.10 -11.20
N LEU A 153 -22.36 -19.15 -11.35
CA LEU A 153 -21.12 -19.09 -10.59
C LEU A 153 -21.39 -18.57 -9.18
N THR A 154 -20.47 -18.82 -8.24
CA THR A 154 -20.53 -18.22 -6.91
C THR A 154 -19.67 -16.96 -6.89
N PHE A 155 -20.27 -15.80 -6.61
CA PHE A 155 -19.51 -14.57 -6.46
C PHE A 155 -18.74 -14.56 -5.14
N ILE A 156 -17.44 -14.26 -5.19
CA ILE A 156 -16.58 -14.12 -3.98
C ILE A 156 -16.22 -12.65 -3.83
N HIS A 157 -16.77 -12.05 -2.77
CA HIS A 157 -16.55 -10.63 -2.52
C HIS A 157 -15.13 -10.37 -1.98
N PRO A 158 -14.41 -9.32 -2.43
CA PRO A 158 -13.01 -9.10 -2.06
C PRO A 158 -12.77 -8.72 -0.58
N PHE A 159 -13.81 -8.37 0.18
CA PHE A 159 -13.69 -7.94 1.59
C PHE A 159 -14.98 -8.03 2.41
N ASP A 160 -16.17 -7.86 1.84
CA ASP A 160 -17.46 -7.75 2.58
C ASP A 160 -18.20 -9.07 2.65
N GLU A 161 -17.52 -10.11 3.08
CA GLU A 161 -18.04 -11.47 3.25
C GLU A 161 -17.49 -12.08 4.54
N PRO A 162 -18.32 -12.66 5.43
CA PRO A 162 -17.90 -13.20 6.71
C PRO A 162 -16.71 -14.17 6.61
N ASP A 163 -16.75 -15.09 5.66
CA ASP A 163 -15.69 -16.08 5.47
C ASP A 163 -14.35 -15.44 5.03
N ILE A 164 -14.43 -14.37 4.23
CA ILE A 164 -13.25 -13.59 3.84
C ILE A 164 -12.68 -12.88 5.07
N MET A 165 -13.51 -12.15 5.82
CA MET A 165 -13.09 -11.46 7.04
C MET A 165 -12.47 -12.42 8.06
N ALA A 166 -13.09 -13.57 8.30
CA ALA A 166 -12.60 -14.58 9.22
C ALA A 166 -11.22 -15.11 8.83
N GLY A 167 -10.99 -15.38 7.54
CA GLY A 167 -9.68 -15.77 7.03
C GLY A 167 -8.62 -14.68 7.27
N GLN A 168 -8.95 -13.41 7.04
CA GLN A 168 -8.04 -12.28 7.27
C GLN A 168 -7.72 -12.08 8.76
N GLY A 169 -8.65 -12.41 9.65
CA GLY A 169 -8.47 -12.33 11.10
C GLY A 169 -7.33 -13.20 11.63
N THR A 170 -6.99 -14.26 10.92
CA THR A 170 -5.86 -15.16 11.29
C THR A 170 -4.51 -14.40 11.34
N VAL A 171 -4.38 -13.28 10.65
CA VAL A 171 -3.19 -12.40 10.73
C VAL A 171 -2.98 -11.91 12.17
N ALA A 172 -4.04 -11.42 12.83
CA ALA A 172 -3.95 -10.91 14.19
C ALA A 172 -3.69 -12.04 15.22
N LEU A 173 -4.27 -13.23 15.02
CA LEU A 173 -3.97 -14.37 15.89
C LEU A 173 -2.47 -14.66 15.88
N GLU A 174 -1.87 -14.78 14.69
CA GLU A 174 -0.43 -15.04 14.55
C GLU A 174 0.42 -13.92 15.14
N MET A 175 0.07 -12.64 14.88
CA MET A 175 0.82 -11.50 15.40
C MET A 175 0.86 -11.46 16.91
N LEU A 176 -0.29 -11.67 17.57
CA LEU A 176 -0.39 -11.60 19.04
C LEU A 176 0.12 -12.86 19.72
N GLU A 177 0.18 -14.00 19.03
CA GLU A 177 0.88 -15.21 19.50
C GLU A 177 2.40 -15.04 19.42
N ASP A 178 2.91 -14.45 18.32
CA ASP A 178 4.36 -14.25 18.09
C ASP A 178 4.92 -13.07 18.92
N ALA A 179 4.11 -12.03 19.17
CA ALA A 179 4.49 -10.82 19.90
C ALA A 179 3.36 -10.35 20.85
N PRO A 180 3.16 -11.05 22.00
CA PRO A 180 2.06 -10.77 22.91
C PRO A 180 2.15 -9.40 23.60
N GLU A 181 3.30 -8.73 23.54
CA GLU A 181 3.50 -7.36 24.05
C GLU A 181 2.83 -6.28 23.20
N ILE A 182 2.46 -6.54 21.94
CA ILE A 182 1.77 -5.56 21.08
C ILE A 182 0.52 -5.05 21.80
N ASP A 183 0.42 -3.72 21.94
CA ASP A 183 -0.70 -3.03 22.58
C ASP A 183 -1.52 -2.18 21.62
N THR A 184 -1.01 -1.98 20.43
CA THR A 184 -1.62 -1.14 19.39
C THR A 184 -1.43 -1.80 18.01
N LEU A 185 -2.50 -1.90 17.22
CA LEU A 185 -2.44 -2.33 15.83
C LEU A 185 -2.84 -1.17 14.92
N ILE A 186 -2.03 -0.89 13.89
CA ILE A 186 -2.39 0.03 12.81
C ILE A 186 -2.65 -0.82 11.56
N ILE A 187 -3.90 -0.83 11.10
CA ILE A 187 -4.38 -1.76 10.08
C ILE A 187 -4.87 -0.99 8.86
N PRO A 188 -4.31 -1.24 7.65
CA PRO A 188 -4.77 -0.63 6.42
C PRO A 188 -6.23 -1.00 6.11
N ILE A 189 -7.03 0.02 5.74
CA ILE A 189 -8.44 -0.15 5.38
C ILE A 189 -8.67 0.33 3.94
N GLY A 190 -9.08 -0.62 3.07
CA GLY A 190 -9.79 -0.30 1.84
C GLY A 190 -11.29 -0.50 2.09
N GLY A 191 -11.83 -1.65 1.67
CA GLY A 191 -13.22 -2.01 1.98
C GLY A 191 -13.48 -2.52 3.41
N GLY A 192 -12.46 -2.68 4.25
CA GLY A 192 -12.59 -3.01 5.67
C GLY A 192 -12.39 -4.47 6.07
N GLY A 193 -12.26 -5.43 5.12
CA GLY A 193 -12.21 -6.86 5.44
C GLY A 193 -11.04 -7.30 6.31
N LEU A 194 -9.83 -6.74 6.08
CA LEU A 194 -8.66 -7.03 6.91
C LEU A 194 -8.85 -6.50 8.33
N PHE A 195 -9.25 -5.22 8.44
CA PHE A 195 -9.50 -4.60 9.74
C PHE A 195 -10.55 -5.39 10.52
N SER A 196 -11.68 -5.73 9.88
CA SER A 196 -12.77 -6.45 10.52
C SER A 196 -12.33 -7.80 11.10
N GLY A 197 -11.62 -8.60 10.31
CA GLY A 197 -11.09 -9.89 10.79
C GLY A 197 -10.08 -9.73 11.91
N MET A 198 -9.07 -8.86 11.71
CA MET A 198 -8.02 -8.62 12.70
C MET A 198 -8.55 -8.03 14.00
N ALA A 199 -9.45 -7.03 13.91
CA ALA A 199 -10.03 -6.37 15.08
C ALA A 199 -10.86 -7.35 15.94
N THR A 200 -11.67 -8.20 15.30
CA THR A 200 -12.45 -9.22 15.98
C THR A 200 -11.55 -10.20 16.74
N ALA A 201 -10.51 -10.69 16.11
CA ALA A 201 -9.55 -11.60 16.74
C ALA A 201 -8.74 -10.92 17.85
N ALA A 202 -8.19 -9.73 17.56
CA ALA A 202 -7.33 -9.01 18.49
C ALA A 202 -8.08 -8.57 19.76
N ARG A 203 -9.29 -8.06 19.62
CA ARG A 203 -10.11 -7.63 20.76
C ARG A 203 -10.53 -8.80 21.65
N ALA A 204 -10.75 -9.98 21.07
CA ALA A 204 -11.05 -11.19 21.84
C ALA A 204 -9.83 -11.71 22.60
N MET A 205 -8.62 -11.64 22.01
CA MET A 205 -7.37 -12.06 22.67
C MET A 205 -6.88 -11.05 23.71
N LYS A 206 -7.07 -9.76 23.43
CA LYS A 206 -6.56 -8.64 24.23
C LYS A 206 -7.60 -7.51 24.27
N PRO A 207 -8.52 -7.51 25.24
CA PRO A 207 -9.64 -6.57 25.29
C PRO A 207 -9.25 -5.08 25.24
N ASP A 208 -8.09 -4.72 25.79
CA ASP A 208 -7.59 -3.35 25.88
C ASP A 208 -6.67 -2.93 24.71
N ILE A 209 -6.48 -3.80 23.70
CA ILE A 209 -5.63 -3.48 22.54
C ILE A 209 -6.21 -2.31 21.76
N ARG A 210 -5.38 -1.34 21.41
CA ARG A 210 -5.77 -0.17 20.60
C ARG A 210 -5.79 -0.55 19.11
N LEU A 211 -6.92 -0.34 18.45
CA LEU A 211 -7.17 -0.71 17.06
C LEU A 211 -7.36 0.55 16.21
N ILE A 212 -6.42 0.80 15.31
CA ILE A 212 -6.41 2.01 14.48
C ILE A 212 -6.51 1.62 13.01
N GLY A 213 -7.51 2.17 12.33
CA GLY A 213 -7.62 2.06 10.88
C GLY A 213 -6.81 3.14 10.18
N VAL A 214 -6.20 2.82 9.03
CA VAL A 214 -5.52 3.81 8.19
C VAL A 214 -5.97 3.70 6.74
N GLN A 215 -6.25 4.86 6.12
CA GLN A 215 -6.58 5.01 4.70
C GLN A 215 -5.68 6.04 4.03
N ALA A 216 -5.52 5.94 2.69
CA ALA A 216 -4.97 7.02 1.91
C ALA A 216 -5.94 8.22 1.88
N GLU A 217 -5.43 9.44 1.97
CA GLU A 217 -6.25 10.66 1.95
C GLU A 217 -7.08 10.82 0.67
N LEU A 218 -6.64 10.22 -0.45
CA LEU A 218 -7.38 10.21 -1.72
C LEU A 218 -8.56 9.23 -1.72
N TYR A 219 -8.58 8.27 -0.78
CA TYR A 219 -9.66 7.28 -0.65
C TYR A 219 -10.12 7.12 0.81
N PRO A 220 -10.65 8.19 1.43
CA PRO A 220 -11.02 8.23 2.84
C PRO A 220 -12.41 7.66 3.13
N SER A 221 -12.90 6.71 2.34
CA SER A 221 -14.29 6.29 2.33
C SER A 221 -14.82 5.74 3.65
N MET A 222 -14.03 4.96 4.38
CA MET A 222 -14.38 4.46 5.71
C MET A 222 -14.19 5.54 6.78
N TYR A 223 -13.12 6.34 6.67
CA TYR A 223 -12.88 7.50 7.53
C TYR A 223 -14.06 8.47 7.47
N ASP A 224 -14.47 8.81 6.25
CA ASP A 224 -15.61 9.72 6.01
C ASP A 224 -16.92 9.15 6.58
N TYR A 225 -17.17 7.85 6.38
CA TYR A 225 -18.32 7.18 7.00
C TYR A 225 -18.33 7.30 8.53
N ILE A 226 -17.18 7.12 9.19
CA ILE A 226 -17.06 7.17 10.65
C ILE A 226 -17.08 8.61 11.18
N LYS A 227 -16.40 9.56 10.51
CA LYS A 227 -16.25 10.95 10.97
C LYS A 227 -17.33 11.88 10.41
N GLY A 228 -17.94 11.55 9.27
CA GLY A 228 -19.00 12.37 8.63
C GLY A 228 -18.51 13.67 8.00
N GLU A 229 -17.29 13.68 7.46
CA GLU A 229 -16.61 14.89 6.95
C GLU A 229 -16.88 15.18 5.47
N HIS A 230 -17.45 14.24 4.69
CA HIS A 230 -17.75 14.35 3.25
C HIS A 230 -16.54 14.72 2.38
N LEU A 231 -15.44 14.00 2.58
CA LEU A 231 -14.19 14.21 1.86
C LEU A 231 -14.25 13.68 0.42
N PRO A 232 -13.52 14.30 -0.53
CA PRO A 232 -13.37 13.73 -1.88
C PRO A 232 -12.78 12.32 -1.83
N CYS A 233 -13.31 11.43 -2.67
CA CYS A 233 -12.86 10.05 -2.74
C CYS A 233 -12.56 9.66 -4.20
N ASP A 234 -11.39 10.09 -4.71
CA ASP A 234 -10.92 9.86 -6.07
C ASP A 234 -9.43 10.24 -6.22
N GLY A 235 -8.81 9.82 -7.32
CA GLY A 235 -7.44 10.18 -7.67
C GLY A 235 -6.52 8.97 -7.84
N ASP A 236 -5.28 9.25 -8.23
CA ASP A 236 -4.26 8.23 -8.43
C ASP A 236 -3.45 8.04 -7.14
N THR A 237 -3.75 7.01 -6.40
CA THR A 237 -3.02 6.66 -5.16
C THR A 237 -2.01 5.55 -5.40
N LEU A 238 -0.85 5.67 -4.74
CA LEU A 238 0.14 4.59 -4.63
C LEU A 238 -0.45 3.36 -3.91
N ALA A 239 -1.41 3.58 -3.01
CA ALA A 239 -2.02 2.54 -2.19
C ALA A 239 -3.25 1.90 -2.89
N GLU A 240 -3.08 1.42 -4.13
CA GLU A 240 -4.16 0.81 -4.95
C GLU A 240 -4.93 -0.28 -4.20
N GLY A 241 -4.25 -1.08 -3.35
CA GLY A 241 -4.87 -2.17 -2.59
C GLY A 241 -5.91 -1.71 -1.55
N ILE A 242 -5.91 -0.42 -1.20
CA ILE A 242 -6.89 0.22 -0.30
C ILE A 242 -7.68 1.36 -0.97
N ALA A 243 -7.58 1.52 -2.29
CA ALA A 243 -8.33 2.51 -3.05
C ALA A 243 -9.79 2.08 -3.27
N VAL A 244 -10.60 2.14 -2.23
CA VAL A 244 -12.00 1.70 -2.25
C VAL A 244 -12.92 2.88 -2.00
N LYS A 245 -13.84 3.13 -2.97
CA LYS A 245 -14.79 4.26 -2.89
C LYS A 245 -15.98 3.99 -1.96
N GLN A 246 -16.39 2.73 -1.83
CA GLN A 246 -17.52 2.33 -0.99
C GLN A 246 -17.09 1.21 -0.04
N PRO A 247 -17.08 1.44 1.27
CA PRO A 247 -16.82 0.39 2.26
C PRO A 247 -17.97 -0.65 2.23
N GLY A 248 -17.69 -1.85 2.70
CA GLY A 248 -18.69 -2.91 2.78
C GLY A 248 -19.73 -2.63 3.88
N GLU A 249 -20.92 -3.19 3.73
CA GLU A 249 -21.99 -3.04 4.72
C GLU A 249 -21.64 -3.74 6.04
N ASN A 250 -21.17 -4.99 5.95
CA ASN A 250 -20.73 -5.76 7.12
C ASN A 250 -19.46 -5.18 7.75
N THR A 251 -18.48 -4.78 6.93
CA THR A 251 -17.22 -4.23 7.43
C THR A 251 -17.40 -2.91 8.13
N ARG A 252 -18.32 -2.03 7.68
CA ARG A 252 -18.67 -0.77 8.37
C ARG A 252 -19.11 -1.03 9.80
N LEU A 253 -19.99 -2.02 10.03
CA LEU A 253 -20.48 -2.38 11.37
C LEU A 253 -19.33 -2.77 12.31
N VAL A 254 -18.35 -3.50 11.80
CA VAL A 254 -17.19 -3.91 12.62
C VAL A 254 -16.27 -2.73 12.89
N VAL A 255 -15.92 -1.93 11.87
CA VAL A 255 -15.04 -0.79 12.02
C VAL A 255 -15.64 0.24 12.99
N GLU A 256 -16.92 0.57 12.86
CA GLU A 256 -17.62 1.51 13.75
C GLU A 256 -17.57 1.07 15.21
N ARG A 257 -17.63 -0.25 15.49
CA ARG A 257 -17.68 -0.77 16.86
C ARG A 257 -16.31 -1.04 17.46
N LEU A 258 -15.34 -1.43 16.67
CA LEU A 258 -14.06 -1.93 17.16
C LEU A 258 -12.88 -0.99 16.91
N ALA A 259 -12.99 -0.03 15.98
CA ALA A 259 -11.94 0.95 15.76
C ALA A 259 -11.92 1.99 16.88
N ASP A 260 -10.76 2.16 17.51
CA ASP A 260 -10.55 3.23 18.49
C ASP A 260 -10.24 4.56 17.79
N ASP A 261 -9.65 4.53 16.58
CA ASP A 261 -9.43 5.71 15.76
C ASP A 261 -9.24 5.35 14.28
N MET A 262 -9.35 6.38 13.43
CA MET A 262 -9.10 6.31 11.99
C MET A 262 -8.14 7.42 11.59
N LEU A 263 -7.11 7.08 10.81
CA LEU A 263 -6.07 8.00 10.36
C LEU A 263 -6.01 8.06 8.84
N LEU A 264 -5.62 9.21 8.31
CA LEU A 264 -5.37 9.42 6.88
C LEU A 264 -3.88 9.67 6.64
N VAL A 265 -3.37 9.15 5.52
CA VAL A 265 -1.97 9.33 5.12
C VAL A 265 -1.88 9.89 3.70
N THR A 266 -0.92 10.80 3.51
CA THR A 266 -0.66 11.42 2.21
C THR A 266 0.14 10.49 1.29
N GLU A 267 0.06 10.71 -0.02
CA GLU A 267 0.88 9.98 -1.01
C GLU A 267 2.37 10.11 -0.70
N ARG A 268 2.82 11.29 -0.30
CA ARG A 268 4.21 11.53 0.09
C ARG A 268 4.65 10.63 1.26
N ARG A 269 3.79 10.43 2.26
CA ARG A 269 4.10 9.56 3.41
C ARG A 269 4.08 8.09 3.03
N LEU A 270 3.24 7.70 2.09
CA LEU A 270 3.24 6.34 1.52
C LEU A 270 4.56 6.06 0.79
N GLU A 271 5.03 6.98 -0.07
CA GLU A 271 6.30 6.87 -0.77
C GLU A 271 7.49 6.78 0.20
N GLU A 272 7.53 7.62 1.23
CA GLU A 272 8.56 7.62 2.27
C GLU A 272 8.58 6.30 3.06
N ALA A 273 7.41 5.82 3.50
CA ALA A 273 7.29 4.56 4.22
C ALA A 273 7.74 3.36 3.38
N LEU A 274 7.37 3.31 2.10
CA LEU A 274 7.79 2.27 1.17
C LEU A 274 9.31 2.26 1.01
N SER A 275 9.93 3.42 0.81
CA SER A 275 11.37 3.57 0.68
C SER A 275 12.09 3.13 1.96
N LEU A 276 11.59 3.50 3.14
CA LEU A 276 12.15 3.07 4.42
C LEU A 276 12.08 1.55 4.62
N LEU A 277 10.94 0.91 4.28
CA LEU A 277 10.80 -0.54 4.37
C LEU A 277 11.80 -1.26 3.46
N LEU A 278 12.01 -0.76 2.25
CA LEU A 278 13.05 -1.32 1.38
C LEU A 278 14.46 -1.09 1.93
N GLN A 279 14.77 0.11 2.44
CA GLN A 279 16.11 0.46 2.89
C GLN A 279 16.47 -0.18 4.24
N ILE A 280 15.52 -0.33 5.16
CA ILE A 280 15.75 -0.84 6.52
C ILE A 280 15.48 -2.34 6.58
N GLU A 281 14.28 -2.75 6.18
CA GLU A 281 13.82 -4.14 6.31
C GLU A 281 14.23 -5.03 5.12
N LYS A 282 14.77 -4.44 4.05
CA LYS A 282 15.18 -5.15 2.81
C LYS A 282 14.02 -5.92 2.17
N THR A 283 12.81 -5.42 2.35
CA THR A 283 11.60 -6.05 1.83
C THR A 283 10.85 -5.12 0.88
N VAL A 284 10.26 -5.69 -0.17
CA VAL A 284 9.42 -4.95 -1.11
C VAL A 284 7.98 -5.01 -0.65
N VAL A 285 7.34 -3.85 -0.56
CA VAL A 285 5.92 -3.72 -0.28
C VAL A 285 5.23 -2.85 -1.35
N GLU A 286 3.94 -3.02 -1.52
CA GLU A 286 3.09 -2.09 -2.28
C GLU A 286 2.63 -0.92 -1.39
N GLY A 287 2.07 0.14 -1.98
CA GLY A 287 1.63 1.32 -1.23
C GLY A 287 0.66 1.01 -0.10
N ALA A 288 -0.29 0.07 -0.30
CA ALA A 288 -1.20 -0.39 0.74
C ALA A 288 -0.46 -1.07 1.92
N GLY A 289 0.62 -1.81 1.63
CA GLY A 289 1.47 -2.45 2.64
C GLY A 289 2.31 -1.46 3.44
N ALA A 290 2.58 -0.28 2.87
CA ALA A 290 3.32 0.79 3.53
C ALA A 290 2.43 1.71 4.40
N ALA A 291 1.10 1.65 4.26
CA ALA A 291 0.17 2.60 4.89
C ALA A 291 0.27 2.62 6.43
N GLY A 292 0.47 1.47 7.07
CA GLY A 292 0.66 1.41 8.52
C GLY A 292 1.88 2.18 9.00
N LEU A 293 3.03 2.03 8.31
CA LEU A 293 4.24 2.80 8.63
C LEU A 293 4.07 4.28 8.28
N ALA A 294 3.38 4.60 7.18
CA ALA A 294 3.06 5.99 6.81
C ALA A 294 2.25 6.71 7.91
N ALA A 295 1.27 6.01 8.52
CA ALA A 295 0.52 6.54 9.65
C ALA A 295 1.42 6.76 10.88
N LEU A 296 2.27 5.79 11.20
CA LEU A 296 3.20 5.87 12.32
C LEU A 296 4.20 7.03 12.16
N LEU A 297 4.70 7.27 10.94
CA LEU A 297 5.54 8.43 10.61
C LEU A 297 4.80 9.76 10.74
N THR A 298 3.53 9.80 10.34
CA THR A 298 2.72 11.03 10.33
C THR A 298 2.30 11.44 11.74
N TYR A 299 1.86 10.45 12.54
CA TYR A 299 1.25 10.68 13.86
C TYR A 299 2.14 10.17 15.00
N ARG A 300 3.46 10.22 14.81
CA ARG A 300 4.48 9.66 15.69
C ARG A 300 4.21 9.90 17.18
N GLU A 301 3.84 11.13 17.54
CA GLU A 301 3.62 11.55 18.93
C GLU A 301 2.54 10.72 19.66
N GLN A 302 1.57 10.16 18.92
CA GLN A 302 0.52 9.33 19.49
C GLN A 302 0.99 7.95 19.92
N PHE A 303 2.19 7.52 19.44
CA PHE A 303 2.70 6.15 19.57
C PHE A 303 3.98 6.04 20.39
N VAL A 304 4.54 7.16 20.87
CA VAL A 304 5.76 7.14 21.69
C VAL A 304 5.60 6.21 22.89
N GLY A 305 6.56 5.29 23.06
CA GLY A 305 6.55 4.30 24.14
C GLY A 305 5.58 3.14 23.99
N ARG A 306 4.82 3.04 22.87
CA ARG A 306 3.89 1.95 22.57
C ARG A 306 4.57 0.76 21.92
N ASN A 307 3.89 -0.38 21.94
CA ASN A 307 4.23 -1.58 21.18
C ASN A 307 3.28 -1.70 19.98
N VAL A 308 3.73 -1.22 18.82
CA VAL A 308 2.87 -1.03 17.65
C VAL A 308 3.08 -2.16 16.65
N GLY A 309 2.01 -2.88 16.33
CA GLY A 309 1.98 -3.88 15.27
C GLY A 309 1.51 -3.28 13.94
N LEU A 310 2.27 -3.48 12.88
CA LEU A 310 1.97 -3.10 11.51
C LEU A 310 1.88 -4.34 10.62
N VAL A 311 0.98 -4.32 9.64
CA VAL A 311 0.87 -5.40 8.64
C VAL A 311 1.40 -4.90 7.31
N LEU A 312 2.44 -5.53 6.78
CA LEU A 312 2.91 -5.34 5.41
C LEU A 312 2.02 -6.18 4.48
N THR A 313 0.89 -5.61 4.12
CA THR A 313 -0.27 -6.31 3.54
C THR A 313 -0.03 -6.99 2.21
N GLY A 314 0.92 -6.48 1.43
CA GLY A 314 1.29 -7.04 0.13
C GLY A 314 2.54 -6.40 -0.46
N GLY A 315 3.10 -7.06 -1.49
CA GLY A 315 4.29 -6.64 -2.22
C GLY A 315 4.11 -6.54 -3.74
N ASN A 316 2.88 -6.60 -4.24
CA ASN A 316 2.57 -6.61 -5.67
C ASN A 316 2.59 -5.21 -6.28
N ILE A 317 3.75 -4.55 -6.23
CA ILE A 317 3.99 -3.24 -6.84
C ILE A 317 4.59 -3.40 -8.24
N ASP A 318 4.19 -2.51 -9.17
CA ASP A 318 4.84 -2.40 -10.47
C ASP A 318 6.29 -1.92 -10.32
N THR A 319 7.22 -2.58 -11.01
CA THR A 319 8.66 -2.29 -10.88
C THR A 319 9.04 -0.88 -11.33
N ARG A 320 8.36 -0.34 -12.36
CA ARG A 320 8.59 1.04 -12.81
C ARG A 320 8.07 2.05 -11.78
N LEU A 321 6.89 1.76 -11.18
CA LEU A 321 6.33 2.59 -10.12
C LEU A 321 7.25 2.59 -8.89
N LEU A 322 7.76 1.42 -8.49
CA LEU A 322 8.73 1.29 -7.41
C LEU A 322 10.00 2.12 -7.69
N ALA A 323 10.56 2.03 -8.89
CA ALA A 323 11.73 2.83 -9.28
C ALA A 323 11.43 4.33 -9.16
N ASN A 324 10.28 4.80 -9.63
CA ASN A 324 9.89 6.19 -9.52
C ASN A 324 9.77 6.67 -8.06
N VAL A 325 9.16 5.85 -7.18
CA VAL A 325 9.03 6.15 -5.75
C VAL A 325 10.40 6.33 -5.12
N LEU A 326 11.34 5.41 -5.40
CA LEU A 326 12.70 5.46 -4.85
C LEU A 326 13.49 6.68 -5.36
N LEU A 327 13.41 7.00 -6.65
CA LEU A 327 14.06 8.18 -7.22
C LEU A 327 13.49 9.49 -6.64
N ARG A 328 12.17 9.57 -6.44
CA ARG A 328 11.52 10.72 -5.80
C ARG A 328 11.96 10.87 -4.34
N ASP A 329 12.11 9.77 -3.61
CA ASP A 329 12.61 9.79 -2.23
C ASP A 329 14.08 10.26 -2.16
N LEU A 330 14.94 9.77 -3.06
CA LEU A 330 16.32 10.26 -3.20
C LEU A 330 16.36 11.76 -3.51
N ALA A 331 15.48 12.24 -4.38
CA ALA A 331 15.41 13.67 -4.69
C ALA A 331 14.95 14.50 -3.49
N ARG A 332 13.90 14.06 -2.76
CA ARG A 332 13.43 14.74 -1.54
C ARG A 332 14.47 14.76 -0.41
N SER A 333 15.25 13.70 -0.26
CA SER A 333 16.34 13.65 0.72
C SER A 333 17.58 14.45 0.29
N GLY A 334 17.59 14.99 -0.94
CA GLY A 334 18.71 15.72 -1.51
C GLY A 334 19.89 14.84 -1.91
N ARG A 335 19.69 13.52 -2.01
CA ARG A 335 20.70 12.56 -2.49
C ARG A 335 20.78 12.52 -4.03
N LEU A 336 19.68 12.83 -4.68
CA LEU A 336 19.59 13.06 -6.12
C LEU A 336 19.13 14.51 -6.32
N ALA A 337 19.79 15.27 -7.17
CA ALA A 337 19.41 16.65 -7.46
C ALA A 337 19.60 16.99 -8.93
N ARG A 338 18.78 17.90 -9.43
CA ARG A 338 18.96 18.49 -10.73
C ARG A 338 19.12 20.00 -10.56
N LEU A 339 20.28 20.52 -10.97
CA LEU A 339 20.65 21.92 -10.84
C LEU A 339 20.68 22.58 -12.21
N ARG A 340 20.08 23.74 -12.33
CA ARG A 340 20.26 24.61 -13.49
C ARG A 340 21.31 25.65 -13.17
N ILE A 341 22.37 25.70 -13.99
CA ILE A 341 23.52 26.60 -13.83
C ILE A 341 23.61 27.49 -15.06
N ILE A 342 23.63 28.80 -14.87
CA ILE A 342 23.75 29.75 -15.96
C ILE A 342 25.22 30.03 -16.24
N LEU A 343 25.64 29.84 -17.48
CA LEU A 343 27.01 29.99 -17.94
C LEU A 343 27.11 31.00 -19.09
N GLN A 344 28.31 31.54 -19.33
CA GLN A 344 28.68 32.16 -20.57
C GLN A 344 29.16 31.09 -21.57
N ASP A 345 28.69 31.12 -22.79
CA ASP A 345 29.09 30.17 -23.86
C ASP A 345 30.52 30.52 -24.34
N ARG A 346 31.50 29.93 -23.68
CA ARG A 346 32.94 30.10 -23.99
C ARG A 346 33.71 28.79 -23.73
N PRO A 347 34.83 28.58 -24.44
CA PRO A 347 35.69 27.43 -24.20
C PRO A 347 36.12 27.35 -22.70
N GLY A 348 36.08 26.17 -22.12
CA GLY A 348 36.47 25.92 -20.73
C GLY A 348 35.37 26.17 -19.69
N ALA A 349 34.21 26.75 -20.03
CA ALA A 349 33.16 27.03 -19.03
C ALA A 349 32.70 25.78 -18.31
N LEU A 350 32.44 24.67 -19.01
CA LEU A 350 32.08 23.39 -18.39
C LEU A 350 33.18 22.83 -17.49
N PHE A 351 34.46 22.96 -17.87
CA PHE A 351 35.58 22.47 -17.06
C PHE A 351 35.61 23.15 -15.69
N HIS A 352 35.37 24.45 -15.61
CA HIS A 352 35.34 25.15 -14.32
C HIS A 352 34.19 24.69 -13.43
N VAL A 353 33.00 24.44 -14.00
CA VAL A 353 31.87 23.88 -13.25
C VAL A 353 32.18 22.45 -12.78
N ALA A 354 32.63 21.57 -13.67
CA ALA A 354 32.97 20.19 -13.33
C ALA A 354 34.03 20.09 -12.22
N ARG A 355 35.00 21.03 -12.19
CA ARG A 355 36.02 21.10 -11.13
C ARG A 355 35.40 21.39 -9.75
N ILE A 356 34.33 22.19 -9.68
CA ILE A 356 33.63 22.47 -8.40
C ILE A 356 32.91 21.20 -7.93
N PHE A 357 32.24 20.46 -8.83
CA PHE A 357 31.63 19.16 -8.50
C PHE A 357 32.67 18.15 -7.96
N ASP A 358 33.85 18.09 -8.59
CA ASP A 358 34.97 17.26 -8.12
C ASP A 358 35.47 17.70 -6.74
N GLN A 359 35.67 18.99 -6.49
CA GLN A 359 36.13 19.54 -5.21
C GLN A 359 35.11 19.25 -4.09
N GLU A 360 33.80 19.31 -4.39
CA GLU A 360 32.75 18.98 -3.44
C GLU A 360 32.47 17.46 -3.35
N ALA A 361 33.20 16.63 -4.11
CA ALA A 361 32.99 15.18 -4.18
C ALA A 361 31.56 14.78 -4.54
N VAL A 362 30.97 15.46 -5.54
CA VAL A 362 29.65 15.22 -6.07
C VAL A 362 29.75 14.51 -7.41
N ASN A 363 29.05 13.39 -7.56
CA ASN A 363 29.00 12.65 -8.79
C ASN A 363 28.00 13.30 -9.77
N ILE A 364 28.44 13.54 -11.02
CA ILE A 364 27.58 14.01 -12.10
C ILE A 364 27.01 12.80 -12.84
N LEU A 365 25.68 12.70 -12.93
CA LEU A 365 24.98 11.61 -13.61
C LEU A 365 24.64 11.98 -15.06
N GLU A 366 24.12 13.18 -15.26
CA GLU A 366 23.71 13.67 -16.59
C GLU A 366 24.03 15.16 -16.73
N LEU A 367 24.37 15.57 -17.97
CA LEU A 367 24.61 16.95 -18.36
C LEU A 367 23.79 17.28 -19.62
N ALA A 368 23.03 18.36 -19.55
CA ALA A 368 22.30 18.87 -20.69
C ALA A 368 22.61 20.36 -20.93
N HIS A 369 23.19 20.66 -22.08
CA HIS A 369 23.43 22.03 -22.54
C HIS A 369 22.25 22.57 -23.31
N GLN A 370 21.72 23.73 -22.90
CA GLN A 370 20.65 24.41 -23.61
C GLN A 370 21.10 25.78 -24.05
N ARG A 371 21.23 25.99 -25.39
CA ARG A 371 21.68 27.24 -25.99
C ARG A 371 20.56 28.02 -26.70
N ILE A 372 19.57 27.32 -27.24
CA ILE A 372 18.58 27.89 -28.15
C ILE A 372 17.24 28.11 -27.43
N PHE A 373 16.73 27.14 -26.68
CA PHE A 373 15.43 27.23 -26.01
C PHE A 373 15.58 27.79 -24.58
N THR A 374 16.14 29.03 -24.50
CA THR A 374 16.34 29.73 -23.23
C THR A 374 15.96 31.21 -23.42
N ASN A 375 15.62 31.89 -22.31
CA ASN A 375 15.41 33.34 -22.28
C ASN A 375 16.72 34.12 -22.02
N LEU A 376 17.87 33.46 -22.13
CA LEU A 376 19.18 34.05 -21.89
C LEU A 376 19.65 34.89 -23.09
N PRO A 377 20.55 35.88 -22.88
CA PRO A 377 21.23 36.58 -23.98
C PRO A 377 21.96 35.60 -24.90
N ALA A 378 22.16 35.98 -26.16
CA ALA A 378 22.75 35.11 -27.20
C ALA A 378 24.13 34.48 -26.86
N LYS A 379 24.85 35.02 -25.88
CA LYS A 379 26.12 34.48 -25.36
C LYS A 379 25.95 33.68 -24.04
N GLY A 380 24.72 33.52 -23.56
CA GLY A 380 24.38 32.74 -22.39
C GLY A 380 23.99 31.32 -22.75
N LEU A 381 24.27 30.38 -21.89
CA LEU A 381 23.75 29.02 -21.96
C LEU A 381 23.27 28.57 -20.58
N SER A 382 22.29 27.69 -20.60
CA SER A 382 21.85 26.97 -19.40
C SER A 382 22.44 25.55 -19.40
N LEU A 383 23.06 25.16 -18.30
CA LEU A 383 23.55 23.82 -18.06
C LEU A 383 22.66 23.16 -16.99
N ASP A 384 21.89 22.16 -17.39
CA ASP A 384 21.16 21.34 -16.45
C ASP A 384 22.04 20.13 -16.06
N VAL A 385 22.34 20.01 -14.76
CA VAL A 385 23.20 18.97 -14.21
C VAL A 385 22.38 18.10 -13.27
N GLU A 386 22.25 16.81 -13.58
CA GLU A 386 21.76 15.82 -12.64
C GLU A 386 22.94 15.24 -11.85
N CYS A 387 22.85 15.24 -10.53
CA CYS A 387 23.97 14.87 -9.66
C CYS A 387 23.52 14.10 -8.45
N GLU A 388 24.45 13.28 -7.92
CA GLU A 388 24.28 12.50 -6.70
C GLU A 388 25.09 13.13 -5.57
N THR A 389 24.41 13.41 -4.46
CA THR A 389 25.03 13.93 -3.22
C THR A 389 24.77 12.98 -2.06
N ARG A 390 25.42 13.17 -0.92
CA ARG A 390 25.26 12.33 0.27
C ARG A 390 23.93 12.59 0.99
N ASP A 391 23.55 13.87 1.08
CA ASP A 391 22.39 14.37 1.78
C ASP A 391 22.06 15.80 1.38
N ARG A 392 20.99 16.35 1.93
CA ARG A 392 20.57 17.74 1.67
C ARG A 392 21.63 18.78 2.10
N ALA A 393 22.37 18.54 3.17
CA ALA A 393 23.41 19.46 3.61
C ALA A 393 24.59 19.49 2.62
N HIS A 394 24.93 18.34 2.03
CA HIS A 394 25.95 18.24 0.99
C HIS A 394 25.51 18.98 -0.29
N LEU A 395 24.24 18.81 -0.70
CA LEU A 395 23.67 19.54 -1.84
C LEU A 395 23.74 21.07 -1.62
N GLN A 396 23.42 21.54 -0.42
CA GLN A 396 23.50 22.96 -0.09
C GLN A 396 24.93 23.50 -0.15
N ARG A 397 25.94 22.72 0.28
CA ARG A 397 27.35 23.11 0.12
C ARG A 397 27.75 23.24 -1.34
N LEU A 398 27.35 22.30 -2.21
CA LEU A 398 27.60 22.38 -3.65
C LEU A 398 26.99 23.66 -4.26
N ILE A 399 25.73 23.97 -3.92
CA ILE A 399 25.03 25.17 -4.41
C ILE A 399 25.77 26.43 -3.95
N ALA A 400 26.22 26.48 -2.70
CA ALA A 400 26.99 27.60 -2.16
C ALA A 400 28.34 27.77 -2.88
N ALA A 401 29.10 26.67 -3.08
CA ALA A 401 30.40 26.71 -3.78
C ALA A 401 30.27 27.20 -5.24
N LEU A 402 29.20 26.77 -5.93
CA LEU A 402 28.89 27.29 -7.28
C LEU A 402 28.54 28.77 -7.25
N GLY A 403 27.77 29.24 -6.28
CA GLY A 403 27.41 30.64 -6.09
C GLY A 403 28.64 31.52 -5.76
N GLU A 404 29.55 31.07 -4.87
CA GLU A 404 30.80 31.73 -4.55
C GLU A 404 31.74 31.86 -5.77
N ALA A 405 31.67 30.87 -6.67
CA ALA A 405 32.41 30.93 -7.95
C ALA A 405 31.76 31.87 -8.98
N GLY A 406 30.64 32.54 -8.64
CA GLY A 406 29.98 33.52 -9.46
C GLY A 406 28.94 32.95 -10.45
N TYR A 407 28.50 31.70 -10.24
CA TYR A 407 27.44 31.11 -11.05
C TYR A 407 26.06 31.37 -10.45
N GLU A 408 25.10 31.67 -11.32
CA GLU A 408 23.69 31.64 -10.95
C GLU A 408 23.21 30.19 -11.00
N VAL A 409 22.73 29.67 -9.86
CA VAL A 409 22.34 28.27 -9.68
C VAL A 409 20.95 28.19 -9.09
N ALA A 410 20.08 27.40 -9.72
CA ALA A 410 18.75 27.10 -9.22
C ALA A 410 18.52 25.58 -9.18
N PRO A 411 18.06 25.01 -8.06
CA PRO A 411 17.57 23.64 -8.06
C PRO A 411 16.30 23.53 -8.92
N ILE A 412 16.22 22.46 -9.69
CA ILE A 412 14.97 22.07 -10.37
C ILE A 412 14.25 21.15 -9.39
N GLU A 413 13.27 21.71 -8.67
CA GLU A 413 12.56 20.99 -7.63
C GLU A 413 11.68 19.88 -8.21
N VAL A 414 11.66 18.73 -7.51
CA VAL A 414 10.65 17.70 -7.67
C VAL A 414 9.47 18.10 -6.79
N ALA A 415 8.36 18.43 -7.41
CA ALA A 415 7.11 18.82 -6.74
C ALA A 415 6.55 17.69 -5.84
#